data_8c8fdbb7aeee671c2b0e7fdd31ac804d
#
_entry.id   8c8fdbb7aeee671c2b0e7fdd31ac804d
#
_cell.length_a   1.000
_cell.length_b   1.000
_cell.length_c   1.000
_cell.angle_alpha   90.00
_cell.angle_beta   90.00
_cell.angle_gamma   90.00
#
_symmetry.space_group_name_H-M   'P 1'
#
loop_
_entity.id
_entity.type
_entity.pdbx_description
1 polymer ?
#
loop_
_entity_poly.entity_id
_entity_poly.type
_entity_poly.pdbx_seq_one_letter_code
_entity_poly.pdbx_strand_id
1 'polypeptide(L)'
;RLEDYWLGLRLQQMDIPAIHLVKTDNVEDTSPLMMDAVEMYLSVKGKDDRTFIRTARRNGEYVSKVLSNRPITSYSSSEAAQFRDWCFEQGMNINTVKRVFASVRSIINLTMREHGIDGSNAFSGTFMPDRGDASTRQTIPTDKLRVIQQRCQTTDDEPRWLVALISDTGMRLSE
;
A
#
# COMPACT_ATOMS: atom_id res chain seq x y z
N ARG A 1 -22.51 16.01 38.87
CA ARG A 1 -23.78 16.70 38.57
C ARG A 1 -23.95 18.03 39.35
N LEU A 2 -23.51 18.12 40.60
CA LEU A 2 -23.48 19.39 41.32
C LEU A 2 -22.26 20.24 40.92
N GLU A 3 -21.12 19.63 40.64
CA GLU A 3 -19.93 20.31 40.16
C GLU A 3 -20.13 20.97 38.79
N ASP A 4 -20.83 20.32 37.87
CA ASP A 4 -21.19 20.89 36.57
C ASP A 4 -22.08 22.11 36.67
N TYR A 5 -23.00 22.10 37.64
CA TYR A 5 -23.89 23.24 37.93
C TYR A 5 -23.12 24.45 38.44
N TRP A 6 -22.18 24.24 39.37
CA TRP A 6 -21.35 25.31 39.93
C TRP A 6 -20.34 25.85 38.89
N LEU A 7 -19.84 25.01 37.99
CA LEU A 7 -18.98 25.43 36.89
C LEU A 7 -19.76 26.34 35.92
N GLY A 8 -21.00 25.99 35.60
CA GLY A 8 -21.88 26.78 34.74
C GLY A 8 -22.20 28.16 35.33
N LEU A 9 -22.47 28.24 36.64
CA LEU A 9 -22.68 29.51 37.32
C LEU A 9 -21.43 30.39 37.36
N ARG A 10 -20.25 29.84 37.56
CA ARG A 10 -18.99 30.58 37.50
C ARG A 10 -18.69 31.15 36.13
N LEU A 11 -18.97 30.40 35.07
CA LEU A 11 -18.75 30.85 33.69
C LEU A 11 -19.73 32.01 33.33
N GLN A 12 -20.96 31.99 33.83
CA GLN A 12 -21.91 33.10 33.66
C GLN A 12 -21.49 34.38 34.37
N GLN A 13 -20.78 34.27 35.50
CA GLN A 13 -20.28 35.45 36.25
C GLN A 13 -19.04 36.09 35.66
N MET A 14 -18.34 35.40 34.76
CA MET A 14 -17.08 35.88 34.17
C MET A 14 -17.25 36.62 32.85
N ASP A 15 -18.48 36.88 32.41
CA ASP A 15 -18.79 37.59 31.16
C ASP A 15 -17.98 37.09 29.94
N ILE A 16 -17.70 35.78 29.96
CA ILE A 16 -17.02 35.10 28.85
C ILE A 16 -18.06 34.94 27.75
N PRO A 17 -17.82 35.51 26.55
CA PRO A 17 -18.76 35.32 25.45
C PRO A 17 -18.95 33.83 25.22
N ALA A 18 -20.23 33.40 25.16
CA ALA A 18 -20.55 31.99 24.90
C ALA A 18 -19.82 31.56 23.66
N ILE A 19 -18.83 30.67 23.84
CA ILE A 19 -18.21 29.99 22.71
C ILE A 19 -19.29 29.09 22.14
N HIS A 20 -20.00 29.59 21.14
CA HIS A 20 -20.82 28.74 20.30
C HIS A 20 -19.86 27.74 19.66
N LEU A 21 -19.87 26.53 20.19
CA LEU A 21 -19.36 25.38 19.42
C LEU A 21 -20.20 25.37 18.14
N VAL A 22 -19.69 26.02 17.10
CA VAL A 22 -20.21 25.83 15.77
C VAL A 22 -20.09 24.35 15.56
N LYS A 23 -21.23 23.62 15.60
CA LYS A 23 -21.28 22.31 14.96
C LYS A 23 -20.76 22.60 13.54
N THR A 24 -19.58 22.13 13.25
CA THR A 24 -19.17 22.05 11.87
C THR A 24 -20.24 21.22 11.21
N ASP A 25 -21.16 21.93 10.52
CA ASP A 25 -22.07 21.28 9.59
C ASP A 25 -21.21 20.35 8.78
N ASN A 26 -21.71 19.15 8.51
CA ASN A 26 -21.02 18.16 7.69
C ASN A 26 -20.50 18.89 6.44
N VAL A 27 -19.25 19.33 6.50
CA VAL A 27 -18.52 19.69 5.29
C VAL A 27 -18.50 18.37 4.54
N GLU A 28 -19.31 18.26 3.50
CA GLU A 28 -19.25 17.12 2.60
C GLU A 28 -17.78 16.98 2.25
N ASP A 29 -17.20 15.82 2.62
CA ASP A 29 -15.79 15.55 2.35
C ASP A 29 -15.61 15.52 0.84
N THR A 30 -15.21 16.64 0.27
CA THR A 30 -15.00 16.85 -1.16
C THR A 30 -13.72 16.20 -1.64
N SER A 31 -13.03 15.44 -0.79
CA SER A 31 -11.81 14.76 -1.20
C SER A 31 -12.12 13.64 -2.23
N PRO A 32 -11.23 13.42 -3.19
CA PRO A 32 -11.41 12.40 -4.23
C PRO A 32 -11.67 11.01 -3.64
N LEU A 33 -12.51 10.23 -4.32
CA LEU A 33 -12.71 8.82 -3.99
C LEU A 33 -11.42 8.04 -4.28
N MET A 34 -11.27 6.87 -3.67
CA MET A 34 -10.06 6.04 -3.85
C MET A 34 -9.77 5.72 -5.32
N MET A 35 -10.79 5.41 -6.11
CA MET A 35 -10.58 5.10 -7.54
C MET A 35 -10.28 6.35 -8.37
N ASP A 36 -10.83 7.51 -8.03
CA ASP A 36 -10.49 8.78 -8.69
C ASP A 36 -9.03 9.16 -8.38
N ALA A 37 -8.59 8.90 -7.14
CA ALA A 37 -7.19 9.08 -6.74
C ALA A 37 -6.25 8.17 -7.55
N VAL A 38 -6.66 6.93 -7.87
CA VAL A 38 -5.89 6.03 -8.73
C VAL A 38 -5.76 6.60 -10.14
N GLU A 39 -6.85 7.05 -10.76
CA GLU A 39 -6.81 7.60 -12.12
C GLU A 39 -5.98 8.88 -12.17
N MET A 40 -6.10 9.75 -11.18
CA MET A 40 -5.24 10.93 -11.04
C MET A 40 -3.76 10.55 -10.89
N TYR A 41 -3.44 9.58 -10.04
CA TYR A 41 -2.07 9.08 -9.89
C TYR A 41 -1.51 8.57 -11.22
N LEU A 42 -2.33 7.87 -12.00
CA LEU A 42 -1.94 7.35 -13.29
C LEU A 42 -1.78 8.45 -14.34
N SER A 43 -2.58 9.49 -14.31
CA SER A 43 -2.43 10.63 -15.22
C SER A 43 -1.09 11.37 -15.02
N VAL A 44 -0.61 11.43 -13.78
CA VAL A 44 0.65 12.10 -13.43
C VAL A 44 1.87 11.19 -13.62
N LYS A 45 1.75 9.91 -13.24
CA LYS A 45 2.89 8.96 -13.19
C LYS A 45 2.77 7.78 -14.15
N GLY A 46 1.63 7.59 -14.77
CA GLY A 46 1.29 6.35 -15.50
C GLY A 46 1.95 6.22 -16.85
N LYS A 47 3.00 6.99 -17.18
CA LYS A 47 3.71 6.87 -18.47
C LYS A 47 3.45 5.48 -19.08
N ASP A 48 3.63 5.17 -20.28
CA ASP A 48 3.25 3.98 -21.08
C ASP A 48 3.58 2.57 -20.48
N ASP A 49 3.86 2.47 -19.18
CA ASP A 49 4.09 1.21 -18.47
C ASP A 49 2.78 0.52 -18.10
N ARG A 50 2.36 -0.42 -18.96
CA ARG A 50 1.15 -1.24 -18.76
C ARG A 50 1.16 -2.02 -17.44
N THR A 51 2.33 -2.45 -16.97
CA THR A 51 2.45 -3.22 -15.73
C THR A 51 2.22 -2.33 -14.52
N PHE A 52 2.77 -1.12 -14.55
CA PHE A 52 2.56 -0.11 -13.52
C PHE A 52 1.08 0.28 -13.42
N ILE A 53 0.45 0.59 -14.56
CA ILE A 53 -0.98 0.96 -14.65
C ILE A 53 -1.86 -0.16 -14.06
N ARG A 54 -1.67 -1.40 -14.52
CA ARG A 54 -2.43 -2.55 -14.04
C ARG A 54 -2.24 -2.78 -12.53
N THR A 55 -1.03 -2.60 -12.03
CA THR A 55 -0.72 -2.80 -10.62
C THR A 55 -1.37 -1.72 -9.75
N ALA A 56 -1.31 -0.45 -10.15
CA ALA A 56 -1.92 0.64 -9.40
C ALA A 56 -3.45 0.47 -9.33
N ARG A 57 -4.11 0.19 -10.47
CA ARG A 57 -5.56 -0.05 -10.51
C ARG A 57 -5.96 -1.23 -9.62
N ARG A 58 -5.30 -2.38 -9.77
CA ARG A 58 -5.56 -3.56 -8.94
C ARG A 58 -5.44 -3.27 -7.45
N ASN A 59 -4.41 -2.50 -7.04
CA ASN A 59 -4.22 -2.18 -5.63
C ASN A 59 -5.30 -1.23 -5.11
N GLY A 60 -5.77 -0.27 -5.90
CA GLY A 60 -6.92 0.57 -5.58
C GLY A 60 -8.23 -0.23 -5.50
N GLU A 61 -8.43 -1.17 -6.43
CA GLU A 61 -9.58 -2.07 -6.43
C GLU A 61 -9.61 -2.96 -5.16
N TYR A 62 -8.46 -3.43 -4.68
CA TYR A 62 -8.38 -4.19 -3.44
C TYR A 62 -8.86 -3.35 -2.25
N VAL A 63 -8.41 -2.09 -2.14
CA VAL A 63 -8.88 -1.19 -1.08
C VAL A 63 -10.37 -0.95 -1.21
N SER A 64 -10.86 -0.63 -2.41
CA SER A 64 -12.28 -0.37 -2.66
C SER A 64 -13.17 -1.59 -2.40
N LYS A 65 -12.67 -2.80 -2.65
CA LYS A 65 -13.39 -4.04 -2.37
C LYS A 65 -13.55 -4.31 -0.87
N VAL A 66 -12.53 -4.00 -0.08
CA VAL A 66 -12.50 -4.32 1.36
C VAL A 66 -13.10 -3.21 2.19
N LEU A 67 -12.78 -1.96 1.86
CA LEU A 67 -13.12 -0.78 2.64
C LEU A 67 -14.15 0.13 1.95
N SER A 68 -14.68 -0.27 0.81
CA SER A 68 -15.54 0.52 -0.08
C SER A 68 -14.80 1.68 -0.78
N ASN A 69 -15.34 2.13 -1.92
CA ASN A 69 -14.79 3.27 -2.65
C ASN A 69 -15.29 4.56 -2.01
N ARG A 70 -14.50 5.13 -1.10
CA ARG A 70 -14.83 6.32 -0.30
C ARG A 70 -13.79 7.42 -0.49
N PRO A 71 -14.07 8.65 -0.02
CA PRO A 71 -13.09 9.72 0.04
C PRO A 71 -11.80 9.29 0.74
N ILE A 72 -10.64 9.66 0.18
CA ILE A 72 -9.33 9.18 0.68
C ILE A 72 -9.04 9.63 2.12
N THR A 73 -9.66 10.70 2.56
CA THR A 73 -9.55 11.25 3.93
C THR A 73 -10.42 10.50 4.94
N SER A 74 -11.43 9.77 4.48
CA SER A 74 -12.38 9.05 5.35
C SER A 74 -11.85 7.72 5.89
N TYR A 75 -10.73 7.22 5.36
CA TYR A 75 -10.14 5.98 5.86
C TYR A 75 -9.42 6.20 7.19
N SER A 76 -9.58 5.25 8.09
CA SER A 76 -8.91 5.23 9.40
C SER A 76 -7.72 4.27 9.44
N SER A 77 -6.82 4.46 10.40
CA SER A 77 -5.70 3.54 10.61
C SER A 77 -6.14 2.13 11.02
N SER A 78 -7.29 2.00 11.70
CA SER A 78 -7.86 0.69 12.03
C SER A 78 -8.35 -0.05 10.79
N GLU A 79 -8.95 0.64 9.84
CA GLU A 79 -9.35 0.07 8.55
C GLU A 79 -8.15 -0.31 7.69
N ALA A 80 -7.08 0.50 7.72
CA ALA A 80 -5.82 0.12 7.08
C ALA A 80 -5.24 -1.18 7.67
N ALA A 81 -5.37 -1.40 8.98
CA ALA A 81 -4.99 -2.66 9.61
C ALA A 81 -5.90 -3.82 9.17
N GLN A 82 -7.22 -3.63 9.07
CA GLN A 82 -8.14 -4.63 8.53
C GLN A 82 -7.79 -5.01 7.08
N PHE A 83 -7.46 -4.02 6.25
CA PHE A 83 -7.02 -4.26 4.87
C PHE A 83 -5.72 -5.08 4.82
N ARG A 84 -4.76 -4.81 5.71
CA ARG A 84 -3.55 -5.62 5.86
C ARG A 84 -3.90 -7.08 6.17
N ASP A 85 -4.77 -7.30 7.16
CA ASP A 85 -5.14 -8.65 7.61
C ASP A 85 -5.87 -9.40 6.50
N TRP A 86 -6.76 -8.74 5.78
CA TRP A 86 -7.38 -9.29 4.58
C TRP A 86 -6.34 -9.70 3.51
N CYS A 87 -5.30 -8.88 3.25
CA CYS A 87 -4.25 -9.25 2.31
C CYS A 87 -3.55 -10.56 2.71
N PHE A 88 -3.32 -10.76 4.00
CA PHE A 88 -2.74 -12.01 4.50
C PHE A 88 -3.70 -13.20 4.38
N GLU A 89 -4.99 -12.99 4.61
CA GLU A 89 -6.03 -14.02 4.41
C GLU A 89 -6.13 -14.46 2.94
N GLN A 90 -5.84 -13.55 1.99
CA GLN A 90 -5.72 -13.89 0.58
C GLN A 90 -4.42 -14.66 0.23
N GLY A 91 -3.62 -15.05 1.21
CA GLY A 91 -2.36 -15.78 1.01
C GLY A 91 -1.20 -14.93 0.51
N MET A 92 -1.29 -13.61 0.59
CA MET A 92 -0.18 -12.74 0.18
C MET A 92 0.95 -12.82 1.20
N ASN A 93 2.20 -13.02 0.73
CA ASN A 93 3.36 -12.94 1.60
C ASN A 93 3.66 -11.50 2.04
N ILE A 94 4.43 -11.33 3.11
CA ILE A 94 4.75 -10.03 3.71
C ILE A 94 5.34 -9.03 2.70
N ASN A 95 6.19 -9.47 1.77
CA ASN A 95 6.80 -8.59 0.78
C ASN A 95 5.76 -8.09 -0.24
N THR A 96 4.80 -8.93 -0.60
CA THR A 96 3.68 -8.54 -1.47
C THR A 96 2.79 -7.52 -0.77
N VAL A 97 2.43 -7.76 0.49
CA VAL A 97 1.63 -6.82 1.27
C VAL A 97 2.33 -5.46 1.41
N LYS A 98 3.63 -5.46 1.74
CA LYS A 98 4.44 -4.22 1.79
C LYS A 98 4.41 -3.45 0.47
N ARG A 99 4.46 -4.15 -0.69
CA ARG A 99 4.38 -3.51 -2.02
C ARG A 99 2.99 -2.94 -2.30
N VAL A 100 1.92 -3.66 -1.96
CA VAL A 100 0.54 -3.16 -2.07
C VAL A 100 0.38 -1.88 -1.27
N PHE A 101 0.79 -1.89 0.01
CA PHE A 101 0.73 -0.72 0.87
C PHE A 101 1.59 0.45 0.37
N ALA A 102 2.77 0.18 -0.17
CA ALA A 102 3.63 1.22 -0.76
C ALA A 102 2.94 1.89 -1.95
N SER A 103 2.26 1.11 -2.80
CA SER A 103 1.48 1.62 -3.93
C SER A 103 0.29 2.47 -3.45
N VAL A 104 -0.53 1.96 -2.52
CA VAL A 104 -1.69 2.67 -1.96
C VAL A 104 -1.26 3.98 -1.31
N ARG A 105 -0.20 3.95 -0.49
CA ARG A 105 0.36 5.17 0.13
C ARG A 105 0.80 6.20 -0.91
N SER A 106 1.45 5.75 -1.99
CA SER A 106 1.91 6.64 -3.05
C SER A 106 0.74 7.31 -3.77
N ILE A 107 -0.34 6.57 -4.03
CA ILE A 107 -1.56 7.09 -4.65
C ILE A 107 -2.18 8.16 -3.75
N ILE A 108 -2.47 7.83 -2.49
CA ILE A 108 -3.11 8.76 -1.56
C ILE A 108 -2.24 9.99 -1.32
N ASN A 109 -0.94 9.83 -1.07
CA ASN A 109 -0.04 10.95 -0.80
C ASN A 109 0.08 11.92 -2.00
N LEU A 110 0.10 11.39 -3.24
CA LEU A 110 0.11 12.26 -4.41
C LEU A 110 -1.20 13.03 -4.50
N THR A 111 -2.33 12.34 -4.38
CA THR A 111 -3.66 12.96 -4.47
C THR A 111 -3.86 14.02 -3.39
N MET A 112 -3.44 13.77 -2.15
CA MET A 112 -3.51 14.76 -1.07
C MET A 112 -2.70 16.02 -1.42
N ARG A 113 -1.50 15.87 -1.97
CA ARG A 113 -0.66 16.99 -2.37
C ARG A 113 -1.27 17.81 -3.50
N GLU A 114 -1.76 17.16 -4.54
CA GLU A 114 -2.34 17.83 -5.71
C GLU A 114 -3.66 18.55 -5.37
N HIS A 115 -4.41 18.05 -4.40
CA HIS A 115 -5.64 18.69 -3.94
C HIS A 115 -5.45 19.62 -2.73
N GLY A 116 -4.21 19.81 -2.24
CA GLY A 116 -3.95 20.64 -1.08
C GLY A 116 -4.66 20.16 0.19
N ILE A 117 -4.85 18.83 0.32
CA ILE A 117 -5.51 18.22 1.47
C ILE A 117 -4.50 18.06 2.60
N ASP A 118 -4.73 18.78 3.69
CA ASP A 118 -3.94 18.64 4.91
C ASP A 118 -4.39 17.41 5.71
N GLY A 119 -3.42 16.67 6.24
CA GLY A 119 -3.71 15.51 7.08
C GLY A 119 -2.68 14.40 6.95
N SER A 120 -2.93 13.30 7.64
CA SER A 120 -2.09 12.11 7.61
C SER A 120 -2.76 11.00 6.81
N ASN A 121 -1.97 10.32 5.98
CA ASN A 121 -2.44 9.15 5.25
C ASN A 121 -2.62 7.96 6.21
N ALA A 122 -3.83 7.45 6.34
CA ALA A 122 -4.20 6.34 7.22
C ALA A 122 -3.36 5.06 7.02
N PHE A 123 -2.85 4.84 5.80
CA PHE A 123 -2.03 3.68 5.49
C PHE A 123 -0.55 3.85 5.84
N SER A 124 -0.11 5.05 6.26
CA SER A 124 1.32 5.35 6.47
C SER A 124 1.93 4.66 7.69
N GLY A 125 1.19 4.54 8.78
CA GLY A 125 1.67 3.99 10.06
C GLY A 125 1.28 2.54 10.31
N THR A 126 0.73 1.82 9.31
CA THR A 126 0.24 0.46 9.52
C THR A 126 1.39 -0.49 9.85
N PHE A 127 1.31 -1.12 11.02
CA PHE A 127 2.29 -2.13 11.44
C PHE A 127 2.26 -3.36 10.54
N MET A 128 3.43 -3.82 10.10
CA MET A 128 3.60 -5.02 9.29
C MET A 128 4.30 -6.11 10.12
N PRO A 129 3.57 -7.17 10.53
CA PRO A 129 4.17 -8.25 11.31
C PRO A 129 5.23 -8.98 10.48
N ASP A 130 6.34 -9.33 11.13
CA ASP A 130 7.32 -10.23 10.52
C ASP A 130 6.81 -11.66 10.68
N ARG A 131 6.34 -12.24 9.58
CA ARG A 131 5.81 -13.62 9.55
C ARG A 131 6.84 -14.67 9.16
N GLY A 132 8.08 -14.25 8.85
CA GLY A 132 9.13 -15.18 8.42
C GLY A 132 8.82 -15.90 7.09
N ASP A 133 7.75 -15.53 6.40
CA ASP A 133 7.28 -16.16 5.16
C ASP A 133 8.00 -15.62 3.91
N ALA A 134 8.97 -14.74 4.10
CA ALA A 134 9.84 -14.31 3.03
C ALA A 134 10.72 -15.49 2.61
N SER A 135 10.32 -16.17 1.54
CA SER A 135 11.11 -17.23 0.94
C SER A 135 12.52 -16.71 0.60
N THR A 136 13.48 -17.07 1.44
CA THR A 136 14.89 -16.82 1.13
C THR A 136 15.28 -17.80 0.04
N ARG A 137 15.59 -17.28 -1.15
CA ARG A 137 16.12 -18.14 -2.24
C ARG A 137 17.40 -18.78 -1.76
N GLN A 138 17.39 -20.11 -1.67
CA GLN A 138 18.60 -20.85 -1.36
C GLN A 138 19.50 -20.88 -2.59
N THR A 139 20.80 -20.77 -2.37
CA THR A 139 21.80 -20.99 -3.42
C THR A 139 21.80 -22.45 -3.84
N ILE A 140 22.03 -22.71 -5.11
CA ILE A 140 22.18 -24.08 -5.61
C ILE A 140 23.45 -24.69 -5.01
N PRO A 141 23.37 -25.84 -4.32
CA PRO A 141 24.56 -26.49 -3.77
C PRO A 141 25.60 -26.81 -4.86
N THR A 142 26.87 -26.68 -4.52
CA THR A 142 27.98 -26.80 -5.46
C THR A 142 28.04 -28.19 -6.11
N ASP A 143 27.67 -29.24 -5.40
CA ASP A 143 27.57 -30.61 -5.93
C ASP A 143 26.52 -30.72 -7.05
N LYS A 144 25.37 -30.11 -6.88
CA LYS A 144 24.32 -30.04 -7.90
C LYS A 144 24.75 -29.19 -9.11
N LEU A 145 25.46 -28.08 -8.88
CA LEU A 145 26.03 -27.29 -9.97
C LEU A 145 27.00 -28.11 -10.83
N ARG A 146 27.86 -28.91 -10.22
CA ARG A 146 28.77 -29.79 -10.95
C ARG A 146 28.02 -30.80 -11.81
N VAL A 147 26.96 -31.41 -11.31
CA VAL A 147 26.12 -32.34 -12.08
C VAL A 147 25.49 -31.65 -13.29
N ILE A 148 24.98 -30.41 -13.10
CA ILE A 148 24.39 -29.63 -14.18
C ILE A 148 25.47 -29.33 -15.24
N GLN A 149 26.67 -28.88 -14.83
CA GLN A 149 27.79 -28.58 -15.73
C GLN A 149 28.22 -29.81 -16.51
N GLN A 150 28.32 -30.97 -15.86
CA GLN A 150 28.67 -32.23 -16.56
C GLN A 150 27.62 -32.61 -17.62
N ARG A 151 26.32 -32.46 -17.29
CA ARG A 151 25.25 -32.69 -18.28
C ARG A 151 25.37 -31.72 -19.46
N CYS A 152 25.65 -30.47 -19.21
CA CYS A 152 25.85 -29.47 -20.26
C CYS A 152 27.02 -29.79 -21.20
N GLN A 153 28.01 -30.57 -20.76
CA GLN A 153 29.12 -31.01 -21.62
C GLN A 153 28.74 -32.17 -22.55
N THR A 154 27.77 -32.98 -22.16
CA THR A 154 27.37 -34.19 -22.89
C THR A 154 26.12 -34.00 -23.76
N THR A 155 25.39 -32.91 -23.57
CA THR A 155 24.16 -32.64 -24.28
C THR A 155 24.35 -31.38 -25.12
N ASP A 156 23.98 -31.40 -26.39
CA ASP A 156 24.03 -30.24 -27.29
C ASP A 156 22.60 -29.87 -27.73
N ASP A 157 21.89 -29.19 -26.83
CA ASP A 157 20.52 -28.73 -27.04
C ASP A 157 20.36 -27.26 -26.65
N GLU A 158 19.24 -26.66 -27.02
CA GLU A 158 18.94 -25.26 -26.75
C GLU A 158 18.92 -24.93 -25.23
N PRO A 159 18.29 -25.75 -24.34
CA PRO A 159 18.36 -25.53 -22.90
C PRO A 159 19.77 -25.49 -22.33
N ARG A 160 20.69 -26.33 -22.85
CA ARG A 160 22.09 -26.32 -22.42
C ARG A 160 22.78 -25.01 -22.73
N TRP A 161 22.55 -24.43 -23.88
CA TRP A 161 23.13 -23.15 -24.27
C TRP A 161 22.59 -22.02 -23.42
N LEU A 162 21.27 -22.02 -23.09
CA LEU A 162 20.68 -21.07 -22.16
C LEU A 162 21.30 -21.17 -20.77
N VAL A 163 21.46 -22.38 -20.22
CA VAL A 163 22.11 -22.59 -18.92
C VAL A 163 23.53 -22.08 -18.93
N ALA A 164 24.30 -22.37 -19.97
CA ALA A 164 25.68 -21.89 -20.10
C ALA A 164 25.75 -20.37 -20.13
N LEU A 165 24.92 -19.72 -20.95
CA LEU A 165 24.85 -18.27 -21.07
C LEU A 165 24.49 -17.59 -19.75
N ILE A 166 23.45 -18.08 -19.07
CA ILE A 166 22.98 -17.53 -17.78
C ILE A 166 24.05 -17.74 -16.70
N SER A 167 24.71 -18.92 -16.69
CA SER A 167 25.76 -19.24 -15.72
C SER A 167 26.99 -18.34 -15.88
N ASP A 168 27.33 -17.98 -17.09
CA ASP A 168 28.52 -17.19 -17.42
C ASP A 168 28.25 -15.67 -17.24
N THR A 169 27.10 -15.20 -17.65
CA THR A 169 26.75 -13.77 -17.66
C THR A 169 25.99 -13.30 -16.41
N GLY A 170 25.35 -14.22 -15.68
CA GLY A 170 24.47 -13.89 -14.56
C GLY A 170 23.15 -13.19 -14.97
N MET A 171 22.83 -13.18 -16.28
CA MET A 171 21.60 -12.59 -16.78
C MET A 171 20.36 -13.37 -16.34
N ARG A 172 19.20 -12.73 -16.38
CA ARG A 172 17.92 -13.39 -16.08
C ARG A 172 17.40 -14.09 -17.32
N LEU A 173 16.67 -15.21 -17.15
CA LEU A 173 16.05 -15.92 -18.26
C LEU A 173 15.12 -15.08 -19.13
N SER A 174 14.62 -13.94 -18.61
CA SER A 174 13.74 -13.03 -19.33
C SER A 174 14.47 -11.90 -20.06
N GLU A 175 15.77 -11.84 -19.96
CA GLU A 175 16.64 -10.87 -20.64
C GLU A 175 17.20 -11.47 -21.90
#